data_787c7e144ce3a39612db5c1a735e648a
#
_entry.id   787c7e144ce3a39612db5c1a735e648a
#
_cell.length_a   1.000
_cell.length_b   1.000
_cell.length_c   1.000
_cell.angle_alpha   90.00
_cell.angle_beta   90.00
_cell.angle_gamma   90.00
#
_symmetry.space_group_name_H-M   'P 1'
#
loop_
_entity.id
_entity.type
_entity.pdbx_description
1 polymer ?
#
loop_
_entity_poly.entity_id
_entity_poly.type
_entity_poly.pdbx_seq_one_letter_code
_entity_poly.pdbx_strand_id
1 'polypeptide(L)'
;MIRVLGSPHRVCDGVTRRELLRVGGLSLFGLSLPELLRAEATAATLPPIPGPGRAKSVILLYLFGGPAIHETWDPKPDAPREIRGEFGSIPTSVPGVHFCEFLPKSARWMNRSTLVRSATHNSNDHSAGLLHTLTGLPPDKLESLVPILPTQAPGLMSVVEYLTRKERRSIPASVWMPCYPGWGQQILRPGPFGGYLGRRYDPLFTHCEITERYEPRDFYDTRSHPIGRLTVPSVQLPPELTLDRLQQRQSLATQLQRETTRLGESPDYERFDEYQRKAFDILTANSGAGSESPWRAFQLDEESPALRDRYGRHLYGEAALTARRLVERGVRFATVSWESFEKAGADPAAWDTHEKHFSILKDYRLPLLDQVYSTLCEDLEARGLLDETLVVVMGEMGRAPKVNAAGGRDHWSYLYNVLFTGAGLKKGCVYGSSDSKGYRPATHPVTPGDIIATIYAAMGIDPGAIIEDAAQRPRPIVPEGSPIRAILA
;
A
#
# COMPACT_ATOMS: atom_id res chain seq x y z
N MET A 1 -26.38 -1.91 23.28
CA MET A 1 -26.40 -3.22 23.98
C MET A 1 -27.42 -3.15 25.10
N ILE A 2 -28.47 -3.96 25.07
CA ILE A 2 -29.48 -4.00 26.13
C ILE A 2 -28.89 -4.78 27.31
N ARG A 3 -28.74 -4.13 28.48
CA ARG A 3 -28.18 -4.76 29.67
C ARG A 3 -29.36 -5.27 30.54
N VAL A 4 -29.54 -6.59 30.61
CA VAL A 4 -30.52 -7.22 31.50
C VAL A 4 -29.86 -7.45 32.85
N LEU A 5 -30.32 -6.73 33.88
CA LEU A 5 -29.84 -6.88 35.25
C LEU A 5 -30.67 -7.97 35.95
N GLY A 6 -30.00 -8.97 36.52
CA GLY A 6 -30.61 -10.05 37.29
C GLY A 6 -29.57 -11.09 37.72
N SER A 7 -29.86 -11.84 38.77
CA SER A 7 -29.00 -12.91 39.24
C SER A 7 -28.89 -14.04 38.21
N PRO A 8 -27.73 -14.67 38.00
CA PRO A 8 -27.55 -15.76 37.02
C PRO A 8 -28.24 -17.02 37.56
N HIS A 9 -29.29 -17.47 36.87
CA HIS A 9 -29.90 -18.80 37.09
C HIS A 9 -29.49 -19.71 35.94
N ARG A 10 -28.97 -20.90 36.25
CA ARG A 10 -28.64 -21.93 35.27
C ARG A 10 -29.89 -22.72 34.90
N VAL A 11 -30.07 -23.08 33.66
CA VAL A 11 -31.01 -24.10 33.18
C VAL A 11 -30.37 -25.49 33.30
N CYS A 12 -31.16 -26.56 33.24
CA CYS A 12 -30.74 -27.93 33.56
C CYS A 12 -29.54 -28.47 32.76
N ASP A 13 -29.24 -27.86 31.62
CA ASP A 13 -28.14 -28.19 30.73
C ASP A 13 -26.88 -27.32 30.91
N GLY A 14 -26.87 -26.45 31.93
CA GLY A 14 -25.72 -25.62 32.27
C GLY A 14 -25.63 -24.27 31.58
N VAL A 15 -26.48 -23.95 30.60
CA VAL A 15 -26.55 -22.67 29.91
C VAL A 15 -27.31 -21.64 30.74
N THR A 16 -26.84 -20.42 30.83
CA THR A 16 -27.54 -19.36 31.58
C THR A 16 -28.63 -18.71 30.73
N ARG A 17 -29.73 -18.25 31.35
CA ARG A 17 -30.79 -17.48 30.65
C ARG A 17 -30.25 -16.25 29.91
N ARG A 18 -29.15 -15.67 30.40
CA ARG A 18 -28.45 -14.55 29.79
C ARG A 18 -27.74 -14.95 28.49
N GLU A 19 -27.18 -16.14 28.43
CA GLU A 19 -26.56 -16.70 27.23
C GLU A 19 -27.61 -17.04 26.17
N LEU A 20 -28.76 -17.58 26.59
CA LEU A 20 -29.91 -17.86 25.72
C LEU A 20 -30.48 -16.57 25.10
N LEU A 21 -30.58 -15.49 25.88
CA LEU A 21 -31.03 -14.18 25.39
C LEU A 21 -29.99 -13.51 24.48
N ARG A 22 -28.69 -13.74 24.70
CA ARG A 22 -27.63 -13.28 23.79
C ARG A 22 -27.73 -13.98 22.44
N VAL A 23 -27.94 -15.28 22.41
CA VAL A 23 -28.09 -16.06 21.18
C VAL A 23 -29.40 -15.68 20.46
N GLY A 24 -30.50 -15.51 21.19
CA GLY A 24 -31.80 -15.06 20.63
C GLY A 24 -31.74 -13.61 20.10
N GLY A 25 -30.93 -12.73 20.71
CA GLY A 25 -30.76 -11.36 20.28
C GLY A 25 -30.02 -11.21 18.94
N LEU A 26 -29.17 -12.17 18.58
CA LEU A 26 -28.46 -12.17 17.29
C LEU A 26 -29.42 -12.36 16.10
N SER A 27 -30.50 -13.09 16.27
CA SER A 27 -31.52 -13.28 15.21
C SER A 27 -32.29 -12.00 14.85
N LEU A 28 -32.39 -11.04 15.78
CA LEU A 28 -32.97 -9.72 15.53
C LEU A 28 -32.15 -8.81 14.62
N PHE A 29 -30.85 -9.16 14.43
CA PHE A 29 -29.92 -8.46 13.53
C PHE A 29 -29.63 -9.22 12.24
N GLY A 30 -30.47 -10.20 11.88
CA GLY A 30 -30.36 -10.95 10.62
C GLY A 30 -29.30 -12.06 10.60
N LEU A 31 -28.66 -12.36 11.73
CA LEU A 31 -27.71 -13.48 11.85
C LEU A 31 -28.43 -14.66 12.50
N SER A 32 -28.70 -15.71 11.74
CA SER A 32 -29.24 -16.96 12.28
C SER A 32 -28.09 -17.89 12.76
N LEU A 33 -28.34 -18.66 13.82
CA LEU A 33 -27.39 -19.67 14.31
C LEU A 33 -26.96 -20.65 13.20
N PRO A 34 -27.85 -21.11 12.29
CA PRO A 34 -27.44 -21.92 11.14
C PRO A 34 -26.46 -21.23 10.19
N GLU A 35 -26.58 -19.89 10.00
CA GLU A 35 -25.63 -19.14 9.16
C GLU A 35 -24.28 -18.99 9.85
N LEU A 36 -24.28 -18.76 11.17
CA LEU A 36 -23.05 -18.71 11.95
C LEU A 36 -22.31 -20.07 11.94
N LEU A 37 -23.06 -21.16 12.15
CA LEU A 37 -22.52 -22.52 12.10
C LEU A 37 -22.08 -22.93 10.68
N ARG A 38 -22.75 -22.45 9.64
CA ARG A 38 -22.30 -22.62 8.26
C ARG A 38 -21.01 -21.84 7.99
N ALA A 39 -20.91 -20.61 8.47
CA ALA A 39 -19.71 -19.80 8.34
C ALA A 39 -18.53 -20.43 9.09
N GLU A 40 -18.73 -20.94 10.31
CA GLU A 40 -17.74 -21.69 11.05
C GLU A 40 -17.36 -23.01 10.35
N ALA A 41 -18.31 -23.79 9.85
CA ALA A 41 -18.05 -25.01 9.11
C ALA A 41 -17.31 -24.74 7.80
N THR A 42 -17.65 -23.65 7.11
CA THR A 42 -16.94 -23.22 5.88
C THR A 42 -15.52 -22.74 6.19
N ALA A 43 -15.34 -22.01 7.29
CA ALA A 43 -14.02 -21.60 7.76
C ALA A 43 -13.16 -22.81 8.19
N ALA A 44 -13.76 -23.80 8.84
CA ALA A 44 -13.09 -25.03 9.28
C ALA A 44 -12.71 -25.96 8.11
N THR A 45 -13.40 -25.89 6.96
CA THR A 45 -13.10 -26.69 5.76
C THR A 45 -12.05 -26.07 4.84
N LEU A 46 -11.72 -24.81 5.05
CA LEU A 46 -10.62 -24.17 4.32
C LEU A 46 -9.29 -24.67 4.91
N PRO A 47 -8.38 -25.16 4.06
CA PRO A 47 -7.04 -25.50 4.55
C PRO A 47 -6.43 -24.27 5.23
N PRO A 48 -5.64 -24.44 6.29
CA PRO A 48 -4.95 -23.34 6.94
C PRO A 48 -4.16 -22.56 5.88
N ILE A 49 -4.05 -21.25 6.06
CA ILE A 49 -3.15 -20.44 5.23
C ILE A 49 -1.77 -21.07 5.34
N PRO A 50 -1.11 -21.41 4.21
CA PRO A 50 0.18 -22.08 4.27
C PRO A 50 1.17 -21.27 5.10
N GLY A 51 1.66 -21.86 6.20
CA GLY A 51 2.77 -21.43 7.06
C GLY A 51 2.90 -19.95 7.44
N PRO A 52 3.81 -19.57 8.32
CA PRO A 52 4.11 -18.17 8.56
C PRO A 52 4.60 -17.54 7.27
N GLY A 53 3.99 -16.42 6.87
CA GLY A 53 4.32 -15.70 5.64
C GLY A 53 5.81 -15.44 5.53
N ARG A 54 6.35 -15.58 4.33
CA ARG A 54 7.77 -15.40 4.07
C ARG A 54 8.18 -13.94 3.96
N ALA A 55 7.22 -13.04 3.65
CA ALA A 55 7.52 -11.63 3.45
C ALA A 55 7.70 -10.91 4.78
N LYS A 56 8.94 -10.59 5.12
CA LYS A 56 9.26 -9.70 6.24
C LYS A 56 8.90 -8.25 5.93
N SER A 57 8.97 -7.88 4.64
CA SER A 57 8.72 -6.52 4.17
C SER A 57 7.96 -6.50 2.86
N VAL A 58 7.28 -5.38 2.60
CA VAL A 58 6.59 -5.09 1.34
C VAL A 58 7.17 -3.82 0.74
N ILE A 59 7.43 -3.82 -0.57
CA ILE A 59 7.67 -2.61 -1.35
C ILE A 59 6.51 -2.49 -2.33
N LEU A 60 5.70 -1.44 -2.18
CA LEU A 60 4.58 -1.14 -3.05
C LEU A 60 4.98 -0.05 -4.05
N LEU A 61 5.09 -0.38 -5.33
CA LEU A 61 5.17 0.59 -6.42
C LEU A 61 3.74 0.95 -6.81
N TYR A 62 3.28 2.10 -6.34
CA TYR A 62 1.92 2.55 -6.55
C TYR A 62 1.84 3.50 -7.73
N LEU A 63 1.28 3.03 -8.84
CA LEU A 63 1.20 3.71 -10.11
C LEU A 63 -0.07 4.57 -10.15
N PHE A 64 -0.02 5.69 -9.42
CA PHE A 64 -1.15 6.60 -9.29
C PHE A 64 -1.56 7.19 -10.65
N GLY A 65 -2.85 7.21 -10.89
CA GLY A 65 -3.44 7.58 -12.17
C GLY A 65 -3.99 6.39 -12.94
N GLY A 66 -3.61 5.16 -12.56
CA GLY A 66 -4.16 3.92 -13.11
C GLY A 66 -3.48 3.47 -14.42
N PRO A 67 -2.56 2.50 -14.37
CA PRO A 67 -1.92 1.96 -15.56
C PRO A 67 -2.92 1.18 -16.41
N ALA A 68 -2.93 1.46 -17.72
CA ALA A 68 -3.77 0.74 -18.66
C ALA A 68 -3.27 -0.70 -18.86
N ILE A 69 -4.16 -1.68 -18.75
CA ILE A 69 -3.80 -3.09 -18.92
C ILE A 69 -3.25 -3.39 -20.31
N HIS A 70 -3.80 -2.72 -21.34
CA HIS A 70 -3.46 -2.93 -22.74
C HIS A 70 -2.01 -2.54 -23.05
N GLU A 71 -1.53 -1.49 -22.42
CA GLU A 71 -0.18 -0.96 -22.57
C GLU A 71 0.78 -1.43 -21.47
N THR A 72 0.36 -2.40 -20.63
CA THR A 72 1.24 -2.97 -19.59
C THR A 72 1.29 -4.50 -19.66
N TRP A 73 0.52 -5.20 -18.84
CA TRP A 73 0.71 -6.64 -18.58
C TRP A 73 -0.36 -7.55 -19.19
N ASP A 74 -1.34 -6.98 -19.91
CA ASP A 74 -2.41 -7.74 -20.54
C ASP A 74 -2.80 -7.15 -21.91
N PRO A 75 -1.85 -7.01 -22.85
CA PRO A 75 -2.12 -6.53 -24.20
C PRO A 75 -3.13 -7.43 -24.89
N LYS A 76 -3.98 -6.82 -25.74
CA LYS A 76 -5.04 -7.49 -26.49
C LYS A 76 -4.77 -7.40 -27.99
N PRO A 77 -3.76 -8.12 -28.52
CA PRO A 77 -3.30 -7.95 -29.90
C PRO A 77 -4.41 -8.24 -30.94
N ASP A 78 -5.34 -9.14 -30.60
CA ASP A 78 -6.43 -9.55 -31.49
C ASP A 78 -7.67 -8.64 -31.40
N ALA A 79 -7.67 -7.66 -30.48
CA ALA A 79 -8.76 -6.69 -30.37
C ALA A 79 -8.72 -5.66 -31.49
N PRO A 80 -9.87 -5.03 -31.84
CA PRO A 80 -9.90 -3.92 -32.78
C PRO A 80 -8.92 -2.79 -32.39
N ARG A 81 -8.45 -2.03 -33.38
CA ARG A 81 -7.42 -0.99 -33.17
C ARG A 81 -7.79 0.03 -32.09
N GLU A 82 -9.04 0.42 -32.03
CA GLU A 82 -9.57 1.37 -31.01
C GLU A 82 -9.55 0.80 -29.59
N ILE A 83 -9.32 -0.51 -29.45
CA ILE A 83 -9.17 -1.20 -28.14
C ILE A 83 -7.70 -1.52 -27.88
N ARG A 84 -7.01 -2.23 -28.80
CA ARG A 84 -5.63 -2.67 -28.58
C ARG A 84 -4.61 -1.54 -28.56
N GLY A 85 -4.97 -0.37 -29.09
CA GLY A 85 -4.08 0.78 -29.17
C GLY A 85 -3.02 0.68 -30.25
N GLU A 86 -1.87 1.34 -30.03
CA GLU A 86 -0.80 1.47 -31.01
C GLU A 86 0.38 0.54 -30.75
N PHE A 87 0.53 0.01 -29.53
CA PHE A 87 1.70 -0.76 -29.15
C PHE A 87 1.58 -2.23 -29.48
N GLY A 88 2.73 -2.82 -29.76
CA GLY A 88 2.90 -4.24 -29.89
C GLY A 88 3.03 -4.95 -28.52
N SER A 89 3.14 -6.26 -28.59
CA SER A 89 3.39 -7.10 -27.43
C SER A 89 4.58 -8.01 -27.64
N ILE A 90 5.28 -8.33 -26.55
CA ILE A 90 6.42 -9.23 -26.53
C ILE A 90 6.16 -10.43 -25.61
N PRO A 91 6.72 -11.60 -25.92
CA PRO A 91 6.65 -12.73 -25.02
C PRO A 91 7.42 -12.45 -23.73
N THR A 92 6.92 -12.99 -22.63
CA THR A 92 7.63 -12.97 -21.34
C THR A 92 8.46 -14.26 -21.14
N SER A 93 9.14 -14.36 -20.01
CA SER A 93 9.81 -15.60 -19.58
C SER A 93 8.85 -16.76 -19.25
N VAL A 94 7.53 -16.53 -19.28
CA VAL A 94 6.49 -17.55 -19.10
C VAL A 94 5.76 -17.77 -20.41
N PRO A 95 5.79 -18.99 -20.98
CA PRO A 95 5.13 -19.29 -22.26
C PRO A 95 3.65 -18.88 -22.28
N GLY A 96 3.22 -18.23 -23.36
CA GLY A 96 1.84 -17.78 -23.54
C GLY A 96 1.47 -16.48 -22.79
N VAL A 97 2.38 -15.92 -22.01
CA VAL A 97 2.19 -14.62 -21.34
C VAL A 97 2.94 -13.54 -22.10
N HIS A 98 2.22 -12.47 -22.47
CA HIS A 98 2.78 -11.34 -23.21
C HIS A 98 2.62 -10.06 -22.41
N PHE A 99 3.61 -9.19 -22.52
CA PHE A 99 3.60 -7.81 -22.00
C PHE A 99 3.70 -6.81 -23.15
N CYS A 100 3.42 -5.54 -22.88
CA CYS A 100 3.68 -4.47 -23.83
C CYS A 100 5.15 -4.47 -24.25
N GLU A 101 5.42 -4.15 -25.52
CA GLU A 101 6.77 -4.12 -26.11
C GLU A 101 7.77 -3.19 -25.41
N PHE A 102 7.25 -2.17 -24.68
CA PHE A 102 8.06 -1.23 -23.91
C PHE A 102 8.40 -1.70 -22.48
N LEU A 103 8.10 -2.96 -22.14
CA LEU A 103 8.44 -3.58 -20.85
C LEU A 103 9.39 -4.81 -21.01
N PRO A 104 10.48 -4.72 -21.80
CA PRO A 104 11.30 -5.89 -22.10
C PRO A 104 12.08 -6.43 -20.89
N LYS A 105 12.46 -5.59 -19.94
CA LYS A 105 13.15 -6.03 -18.71
C LYS A 105 12.17 -6.69 -17.75
N SER A 106 11.02 -6.07 -17.53
CA SER A 106 9.93 -6.62 -16.70
C SER A 106 9.42 -7.95 -17.22
N ALA A 107 9.35 -8.13 -18.56
CA ALA A 107 8.95 -9.38 -19.18
C ALA A 107 9.85 -10.57 -18.80
N ARG A 108 11.13 -10.33 -18.54
CA ARG A 108 12.08 -11.36 -18.09
C ARG A 108 11.82 -11.83 -16.66
N TRP A 109 11.17 -10.97 -15.85
CA TRP A 109 10.86 -11.26 -14.45
C TRP A 109 9.56 -12.03 -14.24
N MET A 110 8.77 -12.29 -15.30
CA MET A 110 7.49 -12.95 -15.16
C MET A 110 7.60 -14.36 -14.55
N ASN A 111 8.67 -15.13 -14.85
CA ASN A 111 8.89 -16.45 -14.25
C ASN A 111 9.17 -16.43 -12.74
N ARG A 112 9.39 -15.25 -12.14
CA ARG A 112 9.58 -15.03 -10.70
C ARG A 112 8.43 -14.21 -10.08
N SER A 113 7.44 -13.89 -10.88
CA SER A 113 6.33 -13.02 -10.52
C SER A 113 5.00 -13.78 -10.58
N THR A 114 4.01 -13.21 -9.93
CA THR A 114 2.60 -13.59 -10.06
C THR A 114 1.83 -12.40 -10.61
N LEU A 115 1.10 -12.59 -11.68
CA LEU A 115 0.27 -11.58 -12.31
C LEU A 115 -1.22 -11.87 -12.06
N VAL A 116 -1.93 -10.96 -11.40
CA VAL A 116 -3.39 -10.97 -11.29
C VAL A 116 -3.96 -10.12 -12.41
N ARG A 117 -4.76 -10.73 -13.32
CA ARG A 117 -5.37 -10.07 -14.49
C ARG A 117 -6.85 -9.72 -14.31
N SER A 118 -7.39 -9.92 -13.12
CA SER A 118 -8.82 -9.87 -12.86
C SER A 118 -9.19 -8.97 -11.68
N ALA A 119 -8.31 -8.05 -11.30
CA ALA A 119 -8.62 -7.09 -10.25
C ALA A 119 -9.71 -6.12 -10.71
N THR A 120 -10.68 -5.83 -9.84
CA THR A 120 -11.89 -5.06 -10.19
C THR A 120 -12.50 -4.38 -8.96
N HIS A 121 -13.04 -3.20 -9.18
CA HIS A 121 -13.94 -2.50 -8.24
C HIS A 121 -14.80 -1.47 -8.99
N ASN A 122 -15.64 -0.73 -8.25
CA ASN A 122 -16.57 0.26 -8.83
C ASN A 122 -16.22 1.72 -8.49
N SER A 123 -15.12 1.97 -7.80
CA SER A 123 -14.67 3.33 -7.42
C SER A 123 -13.91 3.97 -8.57
N ASN A 124 -14.63 4.56 -9.53
CA ASN A 124 -14.08 5.06 -10.80
C ASN A 124 -13.61 6.52 -10.73
N ASP A 125 -13.05 6.91 -9.60
CA ASP A 125 -12.43 8.21 -9.33
C ASP A 125 -11.13 7.99 -8.55
N HIS A 126 -10.14 8.88 -8.73
CA HIS A 126 -8.82 8.70 -8.12
C HIS A 126 -8.85 8.66 -6.59
N SER A 127 -9.54 9.60 -5.93
CA SER A 127 -9.60 9.61 -4.46
C SER A 127 -10.37 8.41 -3.91
N ALA A 128 -11.49 8.07 -4.56
CA ALA A 128 -12.29 6.91 -4.22
C ALA A 128 -11.56 5.59 -4.48
N GLY A 129 -10.87 5.48 -5.62
CA GLY A 129 -10.07 4.32 -5.97
C GLY A 129 -8.87 4.13 -5.06
N LEU A 130 -8.17 5.23 -4.73
CA LEU A 130 -7.04 5.20 -3.79
C LEU A 130 -7.48 4.73 -2.39
N LEU A 131 -8.59 5.29 -1.87
CA LEU A 131 -9.14 4.82 -0.60
C LEU A 131 -9.50 3.33 -0.68
N HIS A 132 -10.23 2.92 -1.72
CA HIS A 132 -10.69 1.54 -1.86
C HIS A 132 -9.53 0.55 -1.95
N THR A 133 -8.53 0.83 -2.79
CA THR A 133 -7.39 -0.09 -3.01
C THR A 133 -6.43 -0.17 -1.83
N LEU A 134 -6.36 0.86 -1.00
CA LEU A 134 -5.48 0.89 0.16
C LEU A 134 -6.16 0.46 1.47
N THR A 135 -7.50 0.49 1.54
CA THR A 135 -8.24 0.12 2.77
C THR A 135 -9.08 -1.15 2.62
N GLY A 136 -9.33 -1.59 1.37
CA GLY A 136 -10.23 -2.69 1.05
C GLY A 136 -11.72 -2.30 1.04
N LEU A 137 -12.06 -1.04 1.36
CA LEU A 137 -13.43 -0.55 1.41
C LEU A 137 -13.62 0.66 0.49
N PRO A 138 -14.72 0.71 -0.27
CA PRO A 138 -15.08 1.91 -1.01
C PRO A 138 -15.46 3.05 -0.05
N PRO A 139 -15.39 4.31 -0.48
CA PRO A 139 -15.97 5.40 0.28
C PRO A 139 -17.50 5.27 0.35
N ASP A 140 -18.11 5.80 1.42
CA ASP A 140 -19.57 5.81 1.58
C ASP A 140 -20.28 6.53 0.42
N LYS A 141 -19.61 7.52 -0.15
CA LYS A 141 -20.06 8.26 -1.34
C LYS A 141 -18.95 8.32 -2.38
N LEU A 142 -19.29 8.05 -3.62
CA LEU A 142 -18.41 8.17 -4.77
C LEU A 142 -18.37 9.65 -5.21
N GLU A 143 -17.58 10.44 -4.51
CA GLU A 143 -17.34 11.86 -4.83
C GLU A 143 -15.91 12.03 -5.33
N SER A 144 -15.68 13.02 -6.19
CA SER A 144 -14.35 13.28 -6.77
C SER A 144 -13.32 13.74 -5.74
N LEU A 145 -13.77 14.29 -4.62
CA LEU A 145 -12.93 14.68 -3.49
C LEU A 145 -13.42 13.97 -2.22
N VAL A 146 -12.93 12.76 -1.99
CA VAL A 146 -13.24 12.03 -0.78
C VAL A 146 -12.44 12.63 0.39
N PRO A 147 -13.09 13.11 1.45
CA PRO A 147 -12.40 13.68 2.60
C PRO A 147 -11.65 12.59 3.40
N ILE A 148 -10.61 12.99 4.11
CA ILE A 148 -9.94 12.11 5.08
C ILE A 148 -10.70 12.19 6.39
N LEU A 149 -11.36 11.10 6.76
CA LEU A 149 -12.17 11.02 7.97
C LEU A 149 -11.55 10.04 8.98
N PRO A 150 -11.60 10.38 10.29
CA PRO A 150 -11.11 9.49 11.34
C PRO A 150 -11.97 8.24 11.52
N THR A 151 -13.09 8.13 10.81
CA THR A 151 -14.00 6.98 10.85
C THR A 151 -13.74 5.98 9.72
N GLN A 152 -12.93 6.35 8.73
CA GLN A 152 -12.57 5.48 7.61
C GLN A 152 -11.71 4.30 8.08
N ALA A 153 -11.72 3.22 7.32
CA ALA A 153 -10.79 2.11 7.55
C ALA A 153 -9.35 2.59 7.38
N PRO A 154 -8.41 2.07 8.17
CA PRO A 154 -6.99 2.37 8.03
C PRO A 154 -6.43 1.79 6.73
N GLY A 155 -5.45 2.48 6.15
CA GLY A 155 -4.68 1.94 5.05
C GLY A 155 -3.89 0.70 5.45
N LEU A 156 -3.64 -0.21 4.50
CA LEU A 156 -2.94 -1.47 4.79
C LEU A 156 -1.57 -1.26 5.47
N MET A 157 -0.83 -0.22 5.11
CA MET A 157 0.44 0.14 5.75
C MET A 157 0.25 0.63 7.19
N SER A 158 -0.85 1.33 7.47
CA SER A 158 -1.20 1.81 8.82
C SER A 158 -1.60 0.65 9.75
N VAL A 159 -2.22 -0.39 9.22
CA VAL A 159 -2.48 -1.64 9.96
C VAL A 159 -1.16 -2.33 10.32
N VAL A 160 -0.19 -2.39 9.38
CA VAL A 160 1.15 -2.94 9.67
C VAL A 160 1.85 -2.13 10.77
N GLU A 161 1.77 -0.79 10.72
CA GLU A 161 2.30 0.10 11.76
C GLU A 161 1.65 -0.19 13.13
N TYR A 162 0.32 -0.39 13.16
CA TYR A 162 -0.40 -0.74 14.38
C TYR A 162 0.00 -2.11 14.92
N LEU A 163 0.09 -3.13 14.09
CA LEU A 163 0.42 -4.49 14.52
C LEU A 163 1.84 -4.60 15.07
N THR A 164 2.76 -3.78 14.55
CA THR A 164 4.16 -3.75 14.98
C THR A 164 4.46 -2.71 16.07
N ARG A 165 3.45 -2.01 16.62
CA ARG A 165 3.61 -0.90 17.57
C ARG A 165 4.37 -1.25 18.87
N LYS A 166 4.36 -2.52 19.27
CA LYS A 166 5.09 -2.99 20.46
C LYS A 166 6.58 -3.26 20.19
N GLU A 167 6.97 -3.32 18.93
CA GLU A 167 8.37 -3.48 18.55
C GLU A 167 9.10 -2.14 18.74
N ARG A 168 10.26 -2.15 19.40
CA ARG A 168 11.09 -0.95 19.50
C ARG A 168 11.75 -0.69 18.17
N ARG A 169 11.39 0.41 17.54
CA ARG A 169 11.90 0.83 16.23
C ARG A 169 12.35 2.29 16.28
N SER A 170 13.51 2.55 15.73
CA SER A 170 14.03 3.90 15.57
C SER A 170 13.59 4.58 14.26
N ILE A 171 12.82 3.87 13.44
CA ILE A 171 12.12 4.37 12.25
C ILE A 171 10.72 3.74 12.22
N PRO A 172 9.68 4.44 11.73
CA PRO A 172 8.36 3.85 11.56
C PRO A 172 8.38 2.58 10.72
N ALA A 173 7.48 1.65 11.02
CA ALA A 173 7.37 0.41 10.27
C ALA A 173 6.87 0.65 8.84
N SER A 174 6.22 1.78 8.56
CA SER A 174 5.70 2.14 7.26
C SER A 174 6.16 3.51 6.80
N VAL A 175 6.57 3.60 5.52
CA VAL A 175 7.07 4.83 4.88
C VAL A 175 6.40 4.99 3.53
N TRP A 176 5.93 6.20 3.22
CA TRP A 176 5.35 6.59 1.94
C TRP A 176 6.21 7.65 1.27
N MET A 177 6.65 7.40 0.05
CA MET A 177 7.59 8.23 -0.72
C MET A 177 7.05 8.49 -2.13
N PRO A 178 7.52 9.55 -2.82
CA PRO A 178 8.44 10.59 -2.34
C PRO A 178 7.75 11.72 -1.58
N CYS A 179 6.41 11.78 -1.58
CA CYS A 179 5.60 12.78 -0.90
C CYS A 179 4.20 12.22 -0.63
N TYR A 180 3.35 12.95 0.09
CA TYR A 180 1.98 12.52 0.38
C TYR A 180 1.13 12.40 -0.90
N PRO A 181 0.11 11.53 -0.93
CA PRO A 181 -0.72 11.35 -2.12
C PRO A 181 -1.51 12.62 -2.47
N GLY A 182 -1.41 13.05 -3.73
CA GLY A 182 -2.00 14.29 -4.24
C GLY A 182 -1.12 15.53 -4.09
N TRP A 183 0.15 15.36 -3.77
CA TRP A 183 1.09 16.48 -3.58
C TRP A 183 1.17 17.40 -4.81
N GLY A 184 1.24 16.85 -6.00
CA GLY A 184 1.31 17.64 -7.23
C GLY A 184 0.10 18.53 -7.45
N GLN A 185 -1.07 18.09 -7.01
CA GLN A 185 -2.32 18.85 -7.08
C GLN A 185 -2.58 19.69 -5.82
N GLN A 186 -1.70 19.62 -4.81
CA GLN A 186 -1.87 20.25 -3.49
C GLN A 186 -3.17 19.81 -2.78
N ILE A 187 -3.63 18.61 -3.06
CA ILE A 187 -4.81 17.98 -2.46
C ILE A 187 -4.34 16.76 -1.69
N LEU A 188 -4.55 16.74 -0.37
CA LEU A 188 -4.27 15.55 0.41
C LEU A 188 -5.36 14.50 0.16
N ARG A 189 -4.99 13.38 -0.48
CA ARG A 189 -5.92 12.30 -0.83
C ARG A 189 -6.00 11.24 0.27
N PRO A 190 -7.19 10.62 0.48
CA PRO A 190 -7.38 9.56 1.48
C PRO A 190 -6.66 8.26 1.07
N GLY A 191 -6.66 7.27 1.96
CA GLY A 191 -6.20 5.91 1.70
C GLY A 191 -5.06 5.45 2.60
N PRO A 192 -3.87 6.10 2.61
CA PRO A 192 -2.74 5.58 3.39
C PRO A 192 -2.80 5.85 4.89
N PHE A 193 -3.80 6.56 5.39
CA PHE A 193 -3.87 7.05 6.76
C PHE A 193 -4.40 6.01 7.76
N GLY A 194 -4.15 6.29 9.05
CA GLY A 194 -4.55 5.44 10.16
C GLY A 194 -6.07 5.30 10.40
N GLY A 195 -6.89 6.18 9.78
CA GLY A 195 -8.34 6.12 9.91
C GLY A 195 -8.79 6.00 11.36
N TYR A 196 -9.66 5.03 11.66
CA TYR A 196 -10.18 4.81 13.02
C TYR A 196 -9.13 4.33 14.05
N LEU A 197 -7.92 3.94 13.61
CA LEU A 197 -6.81 3.67 14.52
C LEU A 197 -6.16 4.96 15.04
N GLY A 198 -6.34 6.06 14.32
CA GLY A 198 -5.79 7.37 14.63
C GLY A 198 -4.49 7.66 13.88
N ARG A 199 -4.19 8.96 13.78
CA ARG A 199 -3.06 9.52 12.99
C ARG A 199 -1.67 9.04 13.44
N ARG A 200 -1.53 8.51 14.64
CA ARG A 200 -0.27 7.93 15.14
C ARG A 200 0.22 6.72 14.35
N TYR A 201 -0.69 6.11 13.58
CA TYR A 201 -0.40 4.98 12.70
C TYR A 201 -0.36 5.38 11.23
N ASP A 202 -0.40 6.70 10.94
CA ASP A 202 -0.10 7.17 9.59
C ASP A 202 1.33 6.74 9.21
N PRO A 203 1.60 6.38 7.95
CA PRO A 203 2.97 6.13 7.50
C PRO A 203 3.81 7.40 7.63
N LEU A 204 5.12 7.24 7.73
CA LEU A 204 6.02 8.36 7.58
C LEU A 204 5.95 8.85 6.12
N PHE A 205 5.43 10.05 5.91
CA PHE A 205 5.50 10.71 4.60
C PHE A 205 6.84 11.43 4.45
N THR A 206 7.55 11.13 3.37
CA THR A 206 8.71 11.94 3.00
C THR A 206 8.26 13.21 2.29
N HIS A 207 9.16 14.17 2.18
CA HIS A 207 9.02 15.31 1.32
C HIS A 207 10.02 15.19 0.16
N CYS A 208 9.80 15.95 -0.89
CA CYS A 208 10.73 16.04 -1.98
C CYS A 208 11.07 17.51 -2.29
N GLU A 209 12.35 17.74 -2.54
CA GLU A 209 12.83 19.00 -3.08
C GLU A 209 13.17 18.77 -4.55
N ILE A 210 12.41 19.39 -5.45
CA ILE A 210 12.66 19.33 -6.88
C ILE A 210 13.81 20.30 -7.18
N THR A 211 14.94 19.77 -7.63
CA THR A 211 16.16 20.55 -7.92
C THR A 211 16.20 21.02 -9.36
N GLU A 212 15.63 20.28 -10.27
CA GLU A 212 15.50 20.68 -11.66
C GLU A 212 14.03 20.84 -12.00
N ARG A 213 13.63 22.08 -12.29
CA ARG A 213 12.28 22.37 -12.74
C ARG A 213 12.25 22.26 -14.25
N TYR A 214 11.36 21.41 -14.73
CA TYR A 214 10.95 21.43 -16.11
C TYR A 214 9.72 22.35 -16.21
N GLU A 215 9.76 23.30 -17.13
CA GLU A 215 8.57 24.07 -17.46
C GLU A 215 7.79 23.34 -18.57
N PRO A 216 6.62 22.77 -18.25
CA PRO A 216 5.83 22.06 -19.23
C PRO A 216 5.38 23.01 -20.34
N ARG A 217 5.47 22.55 -21.58
CA ARG A 217 5.02 23.32 -22.76
C ARG A 217 3.51 23.40 -22.87
N ASP A 218 2.85 22.41 -22.33
CA ASP A 218 1.39 22.34 -22.21
C ASP A 218 1.02 21.40 -21.05
N PHE A 219 -0.26 21.34 -20.73
CA PHE A 219 -0.85 20.52 -19.67
C PHE A 219 -0.41 19.05 -19.66
N TYR A 220 -0.22 18.45 -20.82
CA TYR A 220 0.18 17.06 -20.98
C TYR A 220 1.66 16.90 -21.29
N ASP A 221 2.46 17.95 -21.20
CA ASP A 221 3.90 17.86 -21.36
C ASP A 221 4.54 17.26 -20.10
N THR A 222 4.42 15.94 -19.99
CA THR A 222 4.90 15.16 -18.85
C THR A 222 6.34 14.66 -19.03
N ARG A 223 7.16 15.34 -19.88
CA ARG A 223 8.55 14.94 -20.15
C ARG A 223 9.45 15.04 -18.94
N SER A 224 8.99 15.65 -17.86
CA SER A 224 9.79 15.77 -16.68
C SER A 224 9.85 14.47 -15.91
N HIS A 225 11.02 13.89 -15.88
CA HIS A 225 11.41 13.05 -14.75
C HIS A 225 11.72 14.02 -13.62
N PRO A 226 10.91 14.09 -12.56
CA PRO A 226 11.22 15.04 -11.51
C PRO A 226 12.56 14.66 -10.89
N ILE A 227 13.57 15.51 -11.13
CA ILE A 227 14.90 15.39 -10.53
C ILE A 227 14.87 16.14 -9.23
N GLY A 228 15.22 15.47 -8.15
CA GLY A 228 15.14 16.06 -6.83
C GLY A 228 15.67 15.13 -5.75
N ARG A 229 15.55 15.57 -4.51
CA ARG A 229 15.98 14.81 -3.34
C ARG A 229 14.79 14.47 -2.47
N LEU A 230 14.83 13.26 -1.90
CA LEU A 230 13.95 12.89 -0.81
C LEU A 230 14.44 13.54 0.48
N THR A 231 13.53 14.19 1.17
CA THR A 231 13.80 14.77 2.48
C THR A 231 12.84 14.20 3.50
N VAL A 232 13.31 14.04 4.73
CA VAL A 232 12.48 13.58 5.84
C VAL A 232 12.16 14.77 6.73
N PRO A 233 10.88 15.05 6.98
CA PRO A 233 10.51 16.21 7.80
C PRO A 233 11.06 16.10 9.20
N SER A 234 11.73 17.15 9.67
CA SER A 234 12.01 17.46 11.09
C SER A 234 12.60 16.32 11.95
N VAL A 235 13.44 15.45 11.40
CA VAL A 235 14.16 14.44 12.18
C VAL A 235 15.53 14.91 12.68
N GLN A 236 15.87 16.16 12.42
CA GLN A 236 17.12 16.77 12.94
C GLN A 236 16.81 17.56 14.22
N LEU A 237 17.69 17.41 15.19
CA LEU A 237 17.64 18.28 16.38
C LEU A 237 17.93 19.72 15.96
N PRO A 238 17.17 20.71 16.49
CA PRO A 238 17.56 22.11 16.34
C PRO A 238 18.99 22.31 16.82
N PRO A 239 19.78 23.21 16.20
CA PRO A 239 21.19 23.42 16.55
C PRO A 239 21.46 23.70 18.03
N GLU A 240 20.50 24.32 18.71
CA GLU A 240 20.53 24.66 20.13
C GLU A 240 20.17 23.51 21.08
N LEU A 241 19.69 22.37 20.56
CA LEU A 241 19.30 21.21 21.36
C LEU A 241 20.26 20.06 21.17
N THR A 242 21.17 19.88 22.13
CA THR A 242 22.11 18.73 22.14
C THR A 242 21.39 17.44 22.53
N LEU A 243 21.98 16.31 22.16
CA LEU A 243 21.47 14.97 22.50
C LEU A 243 21.38 14.80 24.03
N ASP A 244 22.37 15.26 24.78
CA ASP A 244 22.38 15.21 26.25
C ASP A 244 21.22 15.99 26.86
N ARG A 245 20.94 17.19 26.35
CA ARG A 245 19.78 17.98 26.79
C ARG A 245 18.46 17.31 26.46
N LEU A 246 18.37 16.65 25.32
CA LEU A 246 17.19 15.90 24.93
C LEU A 246 16.98 14.70 25.88
N GLN A 247 18.06 13.95 26.19
CA GLN A 247 18.01 12.82 27.12
C GLN A 247 17.65 13.25 28.57
N GLN A 248 18.21 14.38 29.02
CA GLN A 248 17.84 14.96 30.32
C GLN A 248 16.37 15.34 30.38
N ARG A 249 15.83 15.96 29.33
CA ARG A 249 14.39 16.26 29.22
C ARG A 249 13.52 15.03 29.27
N GLN A 250 13.93 13.95 28.58
CA GLN A 250 13.22 12.67 28.63
C GLN A 250 13.25 12.06 30.02
N SER A 251 14.41 12.03 30.66
CA SER A 251 14.55 11.52 32.03
C SER A 251 13.64 12.29 33.01
N LEU A 252 13.64 13.62 32.90
CA LEU A 252 12.79 14.47 33.72
C LEU A 252 11.30 14.22 33.44
N ALA A 253 10.90 14.16 32.17
CA ALA A 253 9.54 13.82 31.79
C ALA A 253 9.12 12.45 32.35
N THR A 254 9.97 11.43 32.26
CA THR A 254 9.70 10.08 32.81
C THR A 254 9.56 10.11 34.34
N GLN A 255 10.36 10.95 35.05
CA GLN A 255 10.24 11.10 36.49
C GLN A 255 8.93 11.78 36.88
N LEU A 256 8.58 12.88 36.21
CA LEU A 256 7.31 13.57 36.41
C LEU A 256 6.11 12.66 36.12
N GLN A 257 6.25 11.85 35.09
CA GLN A 257 5.25 10.87 34.71
C GLN A 257 5.01 9.82 35.79
N ARG A 258 6.05 9.26 36.40
CA ARG A 258 5.93 8.28 37.49
C ARG A 258 5.18 8.84 38.69
N GLU A 259 5.35 10.10 38.96
CA GLU A 259 4.62 10.77 40.06
C GLU A 259 3.15 11.05 39.70
N THR A 260 2.84 11.36 38.43
CA THR A 260 1.46 11.58 37.95
C THR A 260 0.68 10.29 37.75
N THR A 261 1.34 9.17 37.39
CA THR A 261 0.68 7.85 37.23
C THR A 261 0.12 7.35 38.59
N ARG A 262 0.65 7.84 39.71
CA ARG A 262 0.04 7.63 41.05
C ARG A 262 -1.32 8.30 41.22
N LEU A 263 -1.71 9.23 40.31
CA LEU A 263 -2.94 10.03 40.38
C LEU A 263 -4.08 9.54 39.48
N GLY A 264 -3.85 8.53 38.63
CA GLY A 264 -4.89 7.90 37.83
C GLY A 264 -4.42 7.47 36.43
N GLU A 265 -4.62 6.20 36.12
CA GLU A 265 -4.37 5.60 34.80
C GLU A 265 -5.47 6.08 33.82
N SER A 266 -5.16 7.01 32.93
CA SER A 266 -6.03 7.38 31.82
C SER A 266 -5.51 6.79 30.51
N PRO A 267 -6.38 6.17 29.66
CA PRO A 267 -5.99 5.71 28.34
C PRO A 267 -5.39 6.79 27.43
N ASP A 268 -5.76 8.03 27.62
CA ASP A 268 -5.21 9.19 26.90
C ASP A 268 -3.78 9.50 27.31
N TYR A 269 -3.42 9.18 28.53
CA TYR A 269 -2.10 9.35 29.07
C TYR A 269 -1.11 8.34 28.51
N GLU A 270 -1.48 7.04 28.44
CA GLU A 270 -0.68 6.00 27.81
C GLU A 270 -0.41 6.31 26.33
N ARG A 271 -1.42 6.87 25.64
CA ARG A 271 -1.30 7.32 24.25
C ARG A 271 -0.29 8.45 24.10
N PHE A 272 -0.32 9.43 24.97
CA PHE A 272 0.61 10.56 24.94
C PHE A 272 2.05 10.13 25.19
N ASP A 273 2.28 9.21 26.11
CA ASP A 273 3.59 8.63 26.42
C ASP A 273 4.16 7.83 25.22
N GLU A 274 3.32 7.08 24.50
CA GLU A 274 3.71 6.36 23.29
C GLU A 274 4.15 7.32 22.16
N TYR A 275 3.46 8.46 21.98
CA TYR A 275 3.85 9.49 21.02
C TYR A 275 5.19 10.13 21.38
N GLN A 276 5.38 10.48 22.63
CA GLN A 276 6.62 11.09 23.09
C GLN A 276 7.80 10.10 22.93
N ARG A 277 7.62 8.85 23.30
CA ARG A 277 8.65 7.81 23.10
C ARG A 277 9.01 7.65 21.64
N LYS A 278 8.02 7.52 20.74
CA LYS A 278 8.25 7.38 19.31
C LYS A 278 9.00 8.58 18.72
N ALA A 279 8.58 9.80 19.06
CA ALA A 279 9.25 11.01 18.62
C ALA A 279 10.70 11.08 19.14
N PHE A 280 10.92 10.69 20.39
CA PHE A 280 12.23 10.65 21.01
C PHE A 280 13.14 9.61 20.36
N ASP A 281 12.65 8.39 20.12
CA ASP A 281 13.40 7.33 19.45
C ASP A 281 13.82 7.75 18.03
N ILE A 282 12.93 8.45 17.32
CA ILE A 282 13.24 9.01 15.99
C ILE A 282 14.34 10.07 16.07
N LEU A 283 14.24 11.03 16.99
CA LEU A 283 15.22 12.11 17.14
C LEU A 283 16.58 11.61 17.60
N THR A 284 16.61 10.63 18.53
CA THR A 284 17.87 10.09 19.05
C THR A 284 18.57 9.18 18.04
N ALA A 285 17.80 8.40 17.25
CA ALA A 285 18.37 7.54 16.23
C ALA A 285 19.03 8.33 15.07
N ASN A 286 18.51 9.53 14.78
CA ASN A 286 19.06 10.37 13.71
C ASN A 286 20.26 11.22 14.19
N SER A 287 20.32 11.57 15.47
CA SER A 287 21.44 12.34 16.05
C SER A 287 22.65 11.49 16.40
N GLY A 288 22.52 10.16 16.43
CA GLY A 288 23.62 9.23 16.57
C GLY A 288 24.31 8.98 15.22
N ALA A 289 25.51 9.47 15.03
CA ALA A 289 26.33 9.27 13.81
C ALA A 289 26.78 7.80 13.58
N GLY A 290 26.11 6.80 14.18
CA GLY A 290 26.44 5.40 14.05
C GLY A 290 26.09 4.83 12.67
N SER A 291 26.91 3.90 12.17
CA SER A 291 26.72 3.16 10.91
C SER A 291 25.39 2.39 10.86
N GLU A 292 24.80 2.12 12.01
CA GLU A 292 23.58 1.30 12.19
C GLU A 292 22.27 2.11 12.13
N SER A 293 22.31 3.45 12.02
CA SER A 293 21.10 4.25 11.98
C SER A 293 20.24 3.90 10.76
N PRO A 294 18.94 3.54 10.93
CA PRO A 294 18.07 3.24 9.80
C PRO A 294 17.78 4.48 8.92
N TRP A 295 17.98 5.70 9.46
CA TRP A 295 17.86 6.95 8.70
C TRP A 295 18.91 7.12 7.61
N ARG A 296 20.01 6.38 7.67
CA ARG A 296 20.98 6.30 6.58
C ARG A 296 20.40 5.71 5.29
N ALA A 297 19.21 5.09 5.35
CA ALA A 297 18.51 4.68 4.13
C ALA A 297 18.29 5.84 3.15
N PHE A 298 18.16 7.07 3.66
CA PHE A 298 17.96 8.27 2.85
C PHE A 298 19.28 8.90 2.33
N GLN A 299 20.43 8.41 2.78
CA GLN A 299 21.75 8.88 2.33
C GLN A 299 22.20 8.08 1.10
N LEU A 300 21.64 8.42 -0.06
CA LEU A 300 21.87 7.66 -1.30
C LEU A 300 23.31 7.81 -1.84
N ASP A 301 24.07 8.79 -1.35
CA ASP A 301 25.48 8.96 -1.72
C ASP A 301 26.37 7.83 -1.19
N GLU A 302 25.87 7.00 -0.28
CA GLU A 302 26.53 5.77 0.16
C GLU A 302 26.47 4.65 -0.89
N GLU A 303 25.56 4.73 -1.84
CA GLU A 303 25.45 3.76 -2.93
C GLU A 303 26.35 4.14 -4.10
N SER A 304 26.83 3.11 -4.80
CA SER A 304 27.69 3.36 -5.96
C SER A 304 26.97 4.18 -7.04
N PRO A 305 27.68 5.09 -7.73
CA PRO A 305 27.09 5.83 -8.85
C PRO A 305 26.42 4.91 -9.88
N ALA A 306 27.06 3.78 -10.21
CA ALA A 306 26.55 2.80 -11.17
C ALA A 306 25.21 2.20 -10.73
N LEU A 307 25.01 1.90 -9.44
CA LEU A 307 23.72 1.40 -8.95
C LEU A 307 22.65 2.49 -9.01
N ARG A 308 22.96 3.70 -8.59
CA ARG A 308 22.06 4.84 -8.67
C ARG A 308 21.64 5.12 -10.12
N ASP A 309 22.56 5.02 -11.09
CA ASP A 309 22.26 5.19 -12.52
C ASP A 309 21.34 4.08 -13.05
N ARG A 310 21.49 2.84 -12.55
CA ARG A 310 20.60 1.73 -12.89
C ARG A 310 19.16 1.97 -12.41
N TYR A 311 18.97 2.50 -11.20
CA TYR A 311 17.65 2.89 -10.71
C TYR A 311 17.07 4.11 -11.46
N GLY A 312 17.95 4.97 -11.97
CA GLY A 312 17.63 6.26 -12.60
C GLY A 312 17.76 7.42 -11.62
N ARG A 313 18.41 8.52 -12.10
CA ARG A 313 18.63 9.76 -11.34
C ARG A 313 17.40 10.67 -11.35
N HIS A 314 16.28 10.12 -10.91
CA HIS A 314 15.00 10.83 -10.80
C HIS A 314 14.25 10.35 -9.54
N LEU A 315 13.29 11.14 -9.08
CA LEU A 315 12.61 10.88 -7.79
C LEU A 315 12.05 9.46 -7.65
N TYR A 316 11.51 8.86 -8.70
CA TYR A 316 10.98 7.50 -8.64
C TYR A 316 12.09 6.45 -8.46
N GLY A 317 13.19 6.61 -9.20
CA GLY A 317 14.35 5.71 -9.06
C GLY A 317 15.01 5.85 -7.69
N GLU A 318 15.20 7.08 -7.22
CA GLU A 318 15.74 7.35 -5.89
C GLU A 318 14.81 6.89 -4.77
N ALA A 319 13.49 7.04 -4.93
CA ALA A 319 12.51 6.51 -3.99
C ALA A 319 12.53 4.98 -3.94
N ALA A 320 12.62 4.30 -5.07
CA ALA A 320 12.72 2.84 -5.12
C ALA A 320 14.04 2.33 -4.50
N LEU A 321 15.16 3.00 -4.76
CA LEU A 321 16.43 2.70 -4.09
C LEU A 321 16.35 2.93 -2.58
N THR A 322 15.71 4.02 -2.16
CA THR A 322 15.44 4.30 -0.73
C THR A 322 14.56 3.21 -0.12
N ALA A 323 13.51 2.76 -0.82
CA ALA A 323 12.63 1.68 -0.36
C ALA A 323 13.43 0.38 -0.13
N ARG A 324 14.33 0.00 -1.05
CA ARG A 324 15.21 -1.15 -0.87
C ARG A 324 16.11 -0.96 0.37
N ARG A 325 16.72 0.20 0.56
CA ARG A 325 17.56 0.50 1.74
C ARG A 325 16.75 0.50 3.05
N LEU A 326 15.51 0.93 3.02
CA LEU A 326 14.61 0.91 4.17
C LEU A 326 14.25 -0.52 4.58
N VAL A 327 13.88 -1.39 3.63
CA VAL A 327 13.56 -2.79 3.96
C VAL A 327 14.79 -3.56 4.44
N GLU A 328 15.97 -3.29 3.88
CA GLU A 328 17.26 -3.81 4.37
C GLU A 328 17.52 -3.44 5.84
N ARG A 329 16.97 -2.31 6.31
CA ARG A 329 17.03 -1.83 7.70
C ARG A 329 15.79 -2.13 8.53
N GLY A 330 14.94 -3.04 8.06
CA GLY A 330 13.82 -3.58 8.82
C GLY A 330 12.52 -2.78 8.77
N VAL A 331 12.37 -1.82 7.85
CA VAL A 331 11.06 -1.22 7.54
C VAL A 331 10.15 -2.30 6.94
N ARG A 332 8.93 -2.39 7.44
CA ARG A 332 8.00 -3.46 7.09
C ARG A 332 7.20 -3.15 5.83
N PHE A 333 6.94 -1.86 5.57
CA PHE A 333 6.14 -1.44 4.42
C PHE A 333 6.69 -0.14 3.83
N ALA A 334 7.23 -0.18 2.63
CA ALA A 334 7.71 0.99 1.90
C ALA A 334 6.87 1.19 0.63
N THR A 335 6.21 2.34 0.51
CA THR A 335 5.44 2.69 -0.68
C THR A 335 6.20 3.72 -1.50
N VAL A 336 6.32 3.47 -2.80
CA VAL A 336 6.81 4.41 -3.81
C VAL A 336 5.64 4.81 -4.67
N SER A 337 5.10 6.00 -4.41
CA SER A 337 3.96 6.54 -5.18
C SER A 337 4.48 7.24 -6.43
N TRP A 338 3.87 6.90 -7.55
CA TRP A 338 4.22 7.46 -8.84
C TRP A 338 3.22 8.55 -9.21
N GLU A 339 3.43 9.73 -8.68
CA GLU A 339 2.56 10.88 -8.90
C GLU A 339 3.15 11.93 -9.85
N SER A 340 2.33 12.91 -10.24
CA SER A 340 2.82 14.11 -10.86
C SER A 340 3.42 15.04 -9.80
N PHE A 341 4.55 15.66 -10.13
CA PHE A 341 5.25 16.62 -9.28
C PHE A 341 5.17 18.06 -9.80
N GLU A 342 4.30 18.32 -10.76
CA GLU A 342 4.15 19.64 -11.34
C GLU A 342 3.03 20.42 -10.66
N LYS A 343 3.32 21.68 -10.33
CA LYS A 343 2.36 22.63 -9.75
C LYS A 343 1.33 23.13 -10.75
N ALA A 344 1.29 22.64 -11.96
CA ALA A 344 0.28 23.02 -12.93
C ALA A 344 -1.06 22.52 -12.40
N GLY A 345 -2.01 23.39 -12.15
CA GLY A 345 -3.35 23.12 -11.60
C GLY A 345 -4.24 22.21 -12.43
N ALA A 346 -3.65 21.40 -13.21
CA ALA A 346 -4.19 20.44 -14.11
C ALA A 346 -3.47 19.13 -13.88
N ASP A 347 -4.14 18.02 -13.95
CA ASP A 347 -3.71 16.70 -13.54
C ASP A 347 -3.07 15.87 -14.66
N PRO A 348 -1.77 16.00 -14.91
CA PRO A 348 -1.06 14.90 -15.49
C PRO A 348 -0.60 13.99 -14.35
N ALA A 349 -1.54 13.43 -13.58
CA ALA A 349 -1.24 12.34 -12.68
C ALA A 349 -0.43 11.31 -13.48
N ALA A 350 0.61 10.80 -12.88
CA ALA A 350 1.66 10.05 -13.56
C ALA A 350 1.15 9.02 -14.59
N TRP A 351 0.00 8.39 -14.34
CA TRP A 351 -0.61 7.40 -15.23
C TRP A 351 -2.02 7.81 -15.69
N ASP A 352 -2.50 9.01 -15.35
CA ASP A 352 -3.82 9.53 -15.74
C ASP A 352 -3.77 10.20 -17.10
N THR A 353 -3.78 9.41 -18.15
CA THR A 353 -3.50 9.85 -19.52
C THR A 353 -4.78 9.91 -20.36
N HIS A 354 -5.61 10.92 -20.11
CA HIS A 354 -6.83 11.20 -20.89
C HIS A 354 -6.57 11.68 -22.32
N GLU A 355 -5.35 12.18 -22.58
CA GLU A 355 -4.88 12.64 -23.88
C GLU A 355 -3.43 12.22 -24.09
N LYS A 356 -2.97 12.20 -25.34
CA LYS A 356 -1.58 11.87 -25.72
C LYS A 356 -1.03 10.60 -25.04
N HIS A 357 -1.91 9.65 -24.71
CA HIS A 357 -1.62 8.47 -23.92
C HIS A 357 -0.40 7.71 -24.43
N PHE A 358 -0.36 7.43 -25.72
CA PHE A 358 0.68 6.58 -26.30
C PHE A 358 2.06 7.24 -26.27
N SER A 359 2.16 8.54 -26.60
CA SER A 359 3.44 9.27 -26.53
C SER A 359 3.95 9.36 -25.09
N ILE A 360 3.07 9.67 -24.12
CA ILE A 360 3.42 9.75 -22.70
C ILE A 360 3.92 8.39 -22.19
N LEU A 361 3.20 7.31 -22.52
CA LEU A 361 3.60 5.98 -22.08
C LEU A 361 4.89 5.51 -22.74
N LYS A 362 5.02 5.68 -24.05
CA LYS A 362 6.19 5.23 -24.81
C LYS A 362 7.46 5.97 -24.40
N ASP A 363 7.38 7.29 -24.31
CA ASP A 363 8.56 8.12 -24.16
C ASP A 363 9.02 8.23 -22.70
N TYR A 364 8.09 7.99 -21.74
CA TYR A 364 8.40 8.26 -20.32
C TYR A 364 7.96 7.13 -19.38
N ARG A 365 6.65 6.79 -19.31
CA ARG A 365 6.14 5.98 -18.20
C ARG A 365 6.58 4.52 -18.24
N LEU A 366 6.47 3.89 -19.41
CA LEU A 366 6.82 2.48 -19.56
C LEU A 366 8.33 2.23 -19.43
N PRO A 367 9.22 3.01 -20.11
CA PRO A 367 10.65 2.84 -19.93
C PRO A 367 11.13 3.04 -18.49
N LEU A 368 10.54 4.04 -17.79
CA LEU A 368 10.87 4.29 -16.38
C LEU A 368 10.40 3.14 -15.48
N LEU A 369 9.17 2.68 -15.66
CA LEU A 369 8.64 1.54 -14.89
C LEU A 369 9.50 0.29 -15.13
N ASP A 370 9.80 0.00 -16.39
CA ASP A 370 10.61 -1.15 -16.76
C ASP A 370 12.01 -1.11 -16.14
N GLN A 371 12.63 0.07 -16.11
CA GLN A 371 13.93 0.29 -15.49
C GLN A 371 13.86 0.13 -13.97
N VAL A 372 12.97 0.88 -13.31
CA VAL A 372 12.90 0.92 -11.84
C VAL A 372 12.49 -0.43 -11.26
N TYR A 373 11.42 -1.04 -11.79
CA TYR A 373 10.93 -2.33 -11.30
C TYR A 373 11.99 -3.43 -11.48
N SER A 374 12.59 -3.54 -12.67
CA SER A 374 13.59 -4.58 -12.93
C SER A 374 14.85 -4.38 -12.08
N THR A 375 15.35 -3.15 -11.97
CA THR A 375 16.52 -2.85 -11.14
C THR A 375 16.25 -3.14 -9.67
N LEU A 376 15.07 -2.79 -9.16
CA LEU A 376 14.69 -3.10 -7.78
C LEU A 376 14.67 -4.61 -7.53
N CYS A 377 14.07 -5.40 -8.43
CA CYS A 377 14.06 -6.85 -8.30
C CYS A 377 15.47 -7.47 -8.37
N GLU A 378 16.30 -6.99 -9.30
CA GLU A 378 17.68 -7.45 -9.45
C GLU A 378 18.54 -7.11 -8.21
N ASP A 379 18.39 -5.91 -7.65
CA ASP A 379 19.16 -5.47 -6.47
C ASP A 379 18.70 -6.23 -5.20
N LEU A 380 17.39 -6.44 -5.03
CA LEU A 380 16.86 -7.26 -3.94
C LEU A 380 17.34 -8.72 -4.05
N GLU A 381 17.37 -9.29 -5.25
CA GLU A 381 17.83 -10.65 -5.47
C GLU A 381 19.34 -10.77 -5.21
N ALA A 382 20.14 -9.85 -5.74
CA ALA A 382 21.60 -9.85 -5.56
C ALA A 382 22.00 -9.73 -4.08
N ARG A 383 21.13 -9.16 -3.24
CA ARG A 383 21.35 -9.03 -1.79
C ARG A 383 20.69 -10.15 -0.96
N GLY A 384 20.01 -11.09 -1.60
CA GLY A 384 19.27 -12.13 -0.90
C GLY A 384 17.99 -11.63 -0.18
N LEU A 385 17.55 -10.41 -0.48
CA LEU A 385 16.39 -9.79 0.16
C LEU A 385 15.07 -10.15 -0.54
N LEU A 386 15.10 -10.60 -1.79
CA LEU A 386 13.89 -10.87 -2.57
C LEU A 386 13.05 -12.02 -2.00
N ASP A 387 13.67 -13.00 -1.36
CA ASP A 387 12.98 -14.13 -0.74
C ASP A 387 12.28 -13.75 0.60
N GLU A 388 12.55 -12.55 1.10
CA GLU A 388 11.94 -11.99 2.31
C GLU A 388 11.19 -10.67 2.06
N THR A 389 11.19 -10.18 0.83
CA THR A 389 10.52 -8.93 0.42
C THR A 389 9.51 -9.22 -0.67
N LEU A 390 8.27 -8.75 -0.47
CA LEU A 390 7.23 -8.78 -1.49
C LEU A 390 7.20 -7.44 -2.22
N VAL A 391 7.50 -7.43 -3.51
CA VAL A 391 7.31 -6.28 -4.39
C VAL A 391 5.93 -6.36 -5.02
N VAL A 392 5.13 -5.32 -4.85
CA VAL A 392 3.77 -5.20 -5.41
C VAL A 392 3.75 -4.01 -6.37
N VAL A 393 3.23 -4.20 -7.58
CA VAL A 393 3.03 -3.11 -8.55
C VAL A 393 1.55 -3.04 -8.89
N MET A 394 0.90 -1.93 -8.56
CA MET A 394 -0.52 -1.70 -8.84
C MET A 394 -0.82 -0.20 -8.87
N GLY A 395 -1.97 0.17 -9.41
CA GLY A 395 -2.57 1.50 -9.26
C GLY A 395 -3.93 1.40 -8.58
N GLU A 396 -4.62 2.53 -8.49
CA GLU A 396 -5.96 2.60 -7.92
C GLU A 396 -7.05 2.10 -8.87
N MET A 397 -6.77 2.01 -10.17
CA MET A 397 -7.69 1.52 -11.20
C MET A 397 -6.93 1.17 -12.48
N GLY A 398 -7.64 0.74 -13.51
CA GLY A 398 -7.16 0.64 -14.90
C GLY A 398 -7.65 1.80 -15.76
N ARG A 399 -7.58 1.63 -17.06
CA ARG A 399 -8.02 2.60 -18.07
C ARG A 399 -9.04 2.00 -19.02
N ALA A 400 -9.93 2.83 -19.56
CA ALA A 400 -10.97 2.41 -20.50
C ALA A 400 -10.35 1.67 -21.69
N PRO A 401 -10.91 0.49 -22.04
CA PRO A 401 -10.41 -0.27 -23.18
C PRO A 401 -10.46 0.50 -24.48
N LYS A 402 -11.49 1.29 -24.70
CA LYS A 402 -11.64 2.11 -25.91
C LYS A 402 -10.84 3.40 -25.76
N VAL A 403 -9.96 3.65 -26.74
CA VAL A 403 -9.26 4.94 -26.89
C VAL A 403 -10.27 6.03 -27.21
N ASN A 404 -10.20 7.15 -26.50
CA ASN A 404 -11.10 8.29 -26.69
C ASN A 404 -10.66 9.17 -27.89
N ALA A 405 -11.47 10.20 -28.20
CA ALA A 405 -11.20 11.09 -29.34
C ALA A 405 -9.93 11.93 -29.18
N ALA A 406 -9.45 12.15 -27.97
CA ALA A 406 -8.22 12.88 -27.69
C ALA A 406 -6.95 11.98 -27.70
N GLY A 407 -7.10 10.72 -28.10
CA GLY A 407 -5.98 9.76 -28.11
C GLY A 407 -5.56 9.31 -26.72
N GLY A 408 -6.47 9.35 -25.75
CA GLY A 408 -6.29 8.93 -24.38
C GLY A 408 -7.20 7.77 -23.98
N ARG A 409 -7.13 7.38 -22.69
CA ARG A 409 -8.01 6.41 -22.08
C ARG A 409 -8.58 6.97 -20.79
N ASP A 410 -9.91 6.93 -20.67
CA ASP A 410 -10.63 7.43 -19.50
C ASP A 410 -10.51 6.45 -18.31
N HIS A 411 -11.02 6.83 -17.12
CA HIS A 411 -11.00 6.00 -15.93
C HIS A 411 -11.77 4.69 -16.15
N TRP A 412 -11.22 3.58 -15.62
CA TRP A 412 -11.87 2.27 -15.69
C TRP A 412 -11.46 1.38 -14.53
N SER A 413 -12.21 1.46 -13.44
CA SER A 413 -11.95 0.65 -12.24
C SER A 413 -12.43 -0.81 -12.35
N TYR A 414 -13.20 -1.11 -13.37
CA TYR A 414 -13.82 -2.45 -13.55
C TYR A 414 -12.83 -3.52 -14.00
N LEU A 415 -11.61 -3.15 -14.34
CA LEU A 415 -10.52 -4.07 -14.63
C LEU A 415 -9.18 -3.39 -14.52
N TYR A 416 -8.29 -3.95 -13.70
CA TYR A 416 -6.89 -3.57 -13.62
C TYR A 416 -6.03 -4.77 -13.26
N ASN A 417 -4.72 -4.63 -13.35
CA ASN A 417 -3.76 -5.70 -13.09
C ASN A 417 -2.95 -5.39 -11.83
N VAL A 418 -2.53 -6.46 -11.14
CA VAL A 418 -1.59 -6.39 -10.03
C VAL A 418 -0.46 -7.36 -10.29
N LEU A 419 0.77 -6.87 -10.25
CA LEU A 419 1.97 -7.68 -10.40
C LEU A 419 2.66 -7.83 -9.05
N PHE A 420 2.93 -9.05 -8.65
CA PHE A 420 3.62 -9.41 -7.43
C PHE A 420 4.93 -10.11 -7.75
N THR A 421 6.00 -9.83 -6.99
CA THR A 421 7.30 -10.49 -7.15
C THR A 421 7.95 -10.68 -5.80
N GLY A 422 8.56 -11.84 -5.57
CA GLY A 422 9.32 -12.13 -4.35
C GLY A 422 8.58 -12.99 -3.33
N ALA A 423 8.78 -12.68 -2.06
CA ALA A 423 8.39 -13.53 -0.93
C ALA A 423 6.89 -13.81 -0.83
N GLY A 424 6.56 -15.03 -0.42
CA GLY A 424 5.20 -15.42 -0.02
C GLY A 424 4.28 -15.81 -1.17
N LEU A 425 4.70 -15.67 -2.43
CA LEU A 425 3.86 -15.95 -3.57
C LEU A 425 4.48 -16.95 -4.56
N LYS A 426 3.63 -17.64 -5.32
CA LYS A 426 4.05 -18.54 -6.37
C LYS A 426 4.77 -17.79 -7.47
N LYS A 427 5.72 -18.43 -8.11
CA LYS A 427 6.53 -17.87 -9.20
C LYS A 427 5.96 -18.34 -10.55
N GLY A 428 6.00 -17.45 -11.57
CA GLY A 428 5.54 -17.75 -12.92
C GLY A 428 4.02 -17.98 -13.04
N CYS A 429 3.22 -17.39 -12.17
CA CYS A 429 1.79 -17.62 -12.06
C CYS A 429 0.98 -16.48 -12.69
N VAL A 430 -0.08 -16.80 -13.42
CA VAL A 430 -1.12 -15.85 -13.83
C VAL A 430 -2.43 -16.29 -13.20
N TYR A 431 -3.09 -15.38 -12.47
CA TYR A 431 -4.35 -15.64 -11.80
C TYR A 431 -5.47 -14.78 -12.38
N GLY A 432 -6.57 -15.42 -12.69
CA GLY A 432 -7.70 -14.81 -13.35
C GLY A 432 -7.41 -14.42 -14.81
N SER A 433 -8.43 -14.01 -15.50
CA SER A 433 -8.34 -13.51 -16.87
C SER A 433 -9.31 -12.37 -17.08
N SER A 434 -8.97 -11.47 -17.98
CA SER A 434 -9.84 -10.44 -18.52
C SER A 434 -10.58 -10.96 -19.76
N ASP A 435 -11.67 -10.32 -20.14
CA ASP A 435 -12.33 -10.60 -21.41
C ASP A 435 -11.45 -10.23 -22.62
N SER A 436 -11.87 -10.63 -23.81
CA SER A 436 -11.09 -10.45 -25.05
C SER A 436 -10.77 -9.01 -25.40
N LYS A 437 -11.49 -8.05 -24.83
CA LYS A 437 -11.32 -6.61 -25.04
C LYS A 437 -10.81 -5.87 -23.81
N GLY A 438 -10.72 -6.53 -22.66
CA GLY A 438 -10.24 -5.93 -21.40
C GLY A 438 -11.25 -4.99 -20.71
N TYR A 439 -12.54 -5.24 -20.86
CA TYR A 439 -13.57 -4.48 -20.16
C TYR A 439 -13.80 -4.96 -18.73
N ARG A 440 -13.77 -6.28 -18.51
CA ARG A 440 -14.10 -6.88 -17.22
C ARG A 440 -13.31 -8.17 -16.97
N PRO A 441 -13.24 -8.65 -15.74
CA PRO A 441 -12.79 -9.98 -15.44
C PRO A 441 -13.66 -11.02 -16.16
N ALA A 442 -13.04 -11.99 -16.83
CA ALA A 442 -13.70 -13.14 -17.40
C ALA A 442 -13.72 -14.32 -16.42
N THR A 443 -12.65 -14.46 -15.61
CA THR A 443 -12.56 -15.51 -14.60
C THR A 443 -11.96 -14.96 -13.31
N HIS A 444 -12.36 -15.51 -12.18
CA HIS A 444 -11.79 -15.24 -10.84
C HIS A 444 -11.64 -13.73 -10.55
N PRO A 445 -12.72 -12.96 -10.50
CA PRO A 445 -12.66 -11.55 -10.15
C PRO A 445 -12.04 -11.37 -8.75
N VAL A 446 -11.16 -10.37 -8.63
CA VAL A 446 -10.39 -10.07 -7.42
C VAL A 446 -10.72 -8.65 -6.96
N THR A 447 -11.13 -8.50 -5.70
CA THR A 447 -11.44 -7.21 -5.10
C THR A 447 -10.19 -6.58 -4.46
N PRO A 448 -10.19 -5.27 -4.17
CA PRO A 448 -9.14 -4.65 -3.36
C PRO A 448 -8.93 -5.33 -2.00
N GLY A 449 -10.01 -5.75 -1.34
CA GLY A 449 -9.92 -6.49 -0.08
C GLY A 449 -9.20 -7.84 -0.23
N ASP A 450 -9.40 -8.56 -1.34
CA ASP A 450 -8.68 -9.81 -1.62
C ASP A 450 -7.17 -9.57 -1.83
N ILE A 451 -6.81 -8.46 -2.48
CA ILE A 451 -5.41 -8.05 -2.67
C ILE A 451 -4.76 -7.77 -1.32
N ILE A 452 -5.41 -6.97 -0.46
CA ILE A 452 -4.92 -6.63 0.88
C ILE A 452 -4.79 -7.89 1.74
N ALA A 453 -5.82 -8.74 1.75
CA ALA A 453 -5.80 -10.02 2.46
C ALA A 453 -4.65 -10.92 2.00
N THR A 454 -4.35 -10.92 0.69
CA THR A 454 -3.24 -11.68 0.12
C THR A 454 -1.88 -11.12 0.57
N ILE A 455 -1.71 -9.80 0.58
CA ILE A 455 -0.49 -9.15 1.08
C ILE A 455 -0.29 -9.48 2.56
N TYR A 456 -1.33 -9.39 3.39
CA TYR A 456 -1.22 -9.75 4.81
C TYR A 456 -0.87 -11.22 5.01
N ALA A 457 -1.52 -12.13 4.28
CA ALA A 457 -1.19 -13.56 4.34
C ALA A 457 0.26 -13.82 3.94
N ALA A 458 0.76 -13.16 2.88
CA ALA A 458 2.17 -13.26 2.48
C ALA A 458 3.13 -12.74 3.56
N MET A 459 2.72 -11.76 4.36
CA MET A 459 3.48 -11.22 5.50
C MET A 459 3.32 -12.08 6.79
N GLY A 460 2.50 -13.11 6.79
CA GLY A 460 2.19 -13.92 7.98
C GLY A 460 1.24 -13.21 8.95
N ILE A 461 0.53 -12.19 8.50
CA ILE A 461 -0.53 -11.52 9.23
C ILE A 461 -1.85 -12.23 8.90
N ASP A 462 -2.59 -12.67 9.92
CA ASP A 462 -3.91 -13.26 9.73
C ASP A 462 -4.91 -12.22 9.21
N PRO A 463 -5.42 -12.35 7.98
CA PRO A 463 -6.38 -11.39 7.43
C PRO A 463 -7.70 -11.33 8.22
N GLY A 464 -8.03 -12.38 8.96
CA GLY A 464 -9.19 -12.45 9.85
C GLY A 464 -8.98 -11.79 11.22
N ALA A 465 -7.79 -11.26 11.49
CA ALA A 465 -7.49 -10.65 12.78
C ALA A 465 -8.42 -9.48 13.10
N ILE A 466 -8.79 -9.38 14.36
CA ILE A 466 -9.60 -8.29 14.90
C ILE A 466 -8.70 -7.33 15.66
N ILE A 467 -8.82 -6.05 15.37
CA ILE A 467 -8.13 -4.95 16.07
C ILE A 467 -9.15 -4.04 16.74
N GLU A 468 -8.72 -3.26 17.71
CA GLU A 468 -9.58 -2.27 18.37
C GLU A 468 -9.40 -0.89 17.75
N ASP A 469 -10.52 -0.22 17.45
CA ASP A 469 -10.49 1.19 17.06
C ASP A 469 -10.21 2.11 18.30
N ALA A 470 -10.06 3.41 18.06
CA ALA A 470 -9.81 4.38 19.12
C ALA A 470 -10.89 4.41 20.22
N ALA A 471 -12.09 3.90 19.94
CA ALA A 471 -13.19 3.76 20.90
C ALA A 471 -13.29 2.34 21.49
N GLN A 472 -12.22 1.52 21.37
CA GLN A 472 -12.15 0.12 21.84
C GLN A 472 -13.22 -0.81 21.23
N ARG A 473 -13.67 -0.51 20.01
CA ARG A 473 -14.61 -1.37 19.29
C ARG A 473 -13.85 -2.34 18.40
N PRO A 474 -14.22 -3.64 18.39
CA PRO A 474 -13.57 -4.63 17.55
C PRO A 474 -13.84 -4.33 16.06
N ARG A 475 -12.79 -4.35 15.26
CA ARG A 475 -12.80 -4.15 13.80
C ARG A 475 -11.95 -5.20 13.13
N PRO A 476 -12.43 -5.85 12.06
CA PRO A 476 -11.57 -6.71 11.24
C PRO A 476 -10.54 -5.85 10.49
N ILE A 477 -9.32 -6.37 10.32
CA ILE A 477 -8.27 -5.68 9.54
C ILE A 477 -8.54 -5.74 8.03
N VAL A 478 -9.30 -6.73 7.57
CA VAL A 478 -9.84 -6.83 6.21
C VAL A 478 -11.34 -6.98 6.35
N PRO A 479 -12.11 -5.87 6.25
CA PRO A 479 -13.55 -5.91 6.43
C PRO A 479 -14.26 -6.74 5.36
N GLU A 480 -13.78 -6.69 4.12
CA GLU A 480 -14.30 -7.43 2.97
C GLU A 480 -13.14 -7.99 2.15
N GLY A 481 -13.16 -9.27 1.87
CA GLY A 481 -12.15 -9.95 1.06
C GLY A 481 -11.54 -11.16 1.73
N SER A 482 -10.84 -11.95 0.93
CA SER A 482 -10.15 -13.17 1.35
C SER A 482 -8.84 -13.33 0.58
N PRO A 483 -7.79 -13.92 1.18
CA PRO A 483 -6.54 -14.11 0.48
C PRO A 483 -6.72 -15.03 -0.74
N ILE A 484 -6.10 -14.68 -1.84
CA ILE A 484 -6.07 -15.46 -3.07
C ILE A 484 -5.15 -16.67 -2.83
N ARG A 485 -5.67 -17.70 -2.19
CA ARG A 485 -4.89 -18.90 -1.78
C ARG A 485 -4.17 -19.57 -2.94
N ALA A 486 -4.74 -19.49 -4.13
CA ALA A 486 -4.17 -20.10 -5.34
C ALA A 486 -2.79 -19.53 -5.71
N ILE A 487 -2.47 -18.31 -5.27
CA ILE A 487 -1.18 -17.65 -5.58
C ILE A 487 -0.22 -17.58 -4.39
N LEU A 488 -0.65 -17.98 -3.19
CA LEU A 488 0.24 -18.10 -2.02
C LEU A 488 1.18 -19.31 -2.18
N ALA A 489 2.46 -19.16 -1.72
CA ALA A 489 3.52 -20.17 -1.82
C ALA A 489 3.68 -21.01 -0.55
#